data_a4939eb79e649c6cb2967a73895d5aae
#
_entry.id   a4939eb79e649c6cb2967a73895d5aae
#
_cell.length_a   1.000
_cell.length_b   1.000
_cell.length_c   1.000
_cell.angle_alpha   90.00
_cell.angle_beta   90.00
_cell.angle_gamma   90.00
#
_symmetry.space_group_name_H-M   'P 1'
#
loop_
_entity.id
_entity.type
_entity.pdbx_description
1 polymer ?
#
loop_
_entity_poly.entity_id
_entity_poly.type
_entity_poly.pdbx_seq_one_letter_code
_entity_poly.pdbx_strand_id
1 'polypeptide(L)'
;MKGDRVEVVVDVGDGTKTYEVVATRAGRRVDVRTGRGLVEVVEVTRGGTPVRTARFMAQRVVAMVEHPASDAVGSDEVVTLHRAA
;
A
#
# COMPACT_ATOMS: atom_id res chain seq x y z
N MET A 1 11.17 11.68 -8.42
CA MET A 1 9.89 11.58 -7.83
C MET A 1 9.41 10.16 -7.78
N LYS A 2 8.88 9.71 -6.68
CA LYS A 2 8.41 8.36 -6.55
C LYS A 2 6.92 8.31 -6.64
N GLY A 3 6.41 7.23 -7.12
CA GLY A 3 4.99 7.01 -7.13
C GLY A 3 4.49 6.57 -5.77
N ASP A 4 3.24 6.24 -5.67
CA ASP A 4 2.65 5.75 -4.45
C ASP A 4 3.28 4.41 -4.10
N ARG A 5 3.27 4.10 -2.83
CA ARG A 5 3.78 2.84 -2.34
C ARG A 5 2.94 2.39 -1.15
N VAL A 6 2.61 1.13 -1.09
CA VAL A 6 1.84 0.57 0.03
C VAL A 6 2.59 -0.64 0.55
N GLU A 7 2.79 -0.69 1.85
CA GLU A 7 3.40 -1.83 2.49
C GLU A 7 2.33 -2.59 3.24
N VAL A 8 2.27 -3.89 3.09
CA VAL A 8 1.28 -4.72 3.75
C VAL A 8 2.02 -5.78 4.56
N VAL A 9 1.77 -5.82 5.85
CA VAL A 9 2.39 -6.79 6.72
C VAL A 9 1.39 -7.90 6.98
N VAL A 10 1.74 -9.09 6.64
CA VAL A 10 0.82 -10.24 6.66
C VAL A 10 1.32 -11.29 7.64
N ASP A 11 0.39 -11.87 8.38
CA ASP A 11 0.70 -12.98 9.28
C ASP A 11 0.76 -14.23 8.42
N VAL A 12 1.90 -14.92 8.42
CA VAL A 12 2.07 -16.12 7.63
C VAL A 12 2.18 -17.36 8.51
N GLY A 13 1.74 -17.25 9.74
CA GLY A 13 1.64 -18.41 10.63
C GLY A 13 2.74 -18.45 11.68
N ASP A 14 3.99 -18.40 11.26
CA ASP A 14 5.07 -18.44 12.22
C ASP A 14 5.84 -17.13 12.21
N GLY A 15 5.19 -16.07 11.87
CA GLY A 15 5.81 -14.75 11.85
C GLY A 15 5.04 -13.86 10.91
N THR A 16 5.68 -12.82 10.43
CA THR A 16 5.06 -11.90 9.50
C THR A 16 5.93 -11.72 8.27
N LYS A 17 5.31 -11.29 7.19
CA LYS A 17 6.02 -11.01 5.98
C LYS A 17 5.51 -9.68 5.46
N THR A 18 6.37 -8.84 4.97
CA THR A 18 5.98 -7.55 4.42
C THR A 18 6.02 -7.59 2.91
N TYR A 19 4.90 -7.19 2.30
CA TYR A 19 4.83 -7.07 0.86
C TYR A 19 4.75 -5.59 0.53
N GLU A 20 5.37 -5.20 -0.57
CA GLU A 20 5.34 -3.82 -0.96
C GLU A 20 4.85 -3.70 -2.39
N VAL A 21 3.89 -2.82 -2.60
CA VAL A 21 3.36 -2.56 -3.92
C VAL A 21 3.73 -1.12 -4.25
N VAL A 22 4.54 -0.94 -5.27
CA VAL A 22 5.05 0.37 -5.65
C VAL A 22 4.58 0.69 -7.04
N ALA A 23 4.15 1.91 -7.24
CA ALA A 23 3.75 2.35 -8.57
C ALA A 23 4.98 2.30 -9.47
N THR A 24 4.85 1.68 -10.63
CA THR A 24 5.98 1.42 -11.49
C THR A 24 6.30 2.57 -12.43
N ARG A 25 5.42 3.56 -12.51
CA ARG A 25 5.66 4.71 -13.36
C ARG A 25 5.11 5.97 -12.71
N ALA A 26 5.67 7.09 -13.09
CA ALA A 26 5.18 8.36 -12.58
C ALA A 26 3.73 8.55 -12.99
N GLY A 27 2.98 9.18 -12.19
CA GLY A 27 1.57 9.45 -12.47
C GLY A 27 0.62 8.34 -12.06
N ARG A 28 1.15 7.19 -11.68
CA ARG A 28 0.30 6.11 -11.23
C ARG A 28 0.08 6.18 -9.74
N ARG A 29 -1.05 5.65 -9.31
CA ARG A 29 -1.40 5.62 -7.90
C ARG A 29 -1.51 4.19 -7.45
N VAL A 30 -1.45 3.97 -6.16
CA VAL A 30 -1.72 2.67 -5.57
C VAL A 30 -2.89 2.86 -4.63
N ASP A 31 -4.02 2.27 -4.99
CA ASP A 31 -5.25 2.39 -4.20
C ASP A 31 -5.44 1.15 -3.35
N VAL A 32 -6.03 1.32 -2.20
CA VAL A 32 -6.34 0.20 -1.33
C VAL A 32 -7.85 0.07 -1.26
N ARG A 33 -8.36 -1.13 -1.50
CA ARG A 33 -9.79 -1.40 -1.46
C ARG A 33 -10.03 -2.57 -0.56
N THR A 34 -11.07 -2.52 0.24
CA THR A 34 -11.37 -3.61 1.15
C THR A 34 -12.80 -4.05 0.93
N GLY A 35 -13.05 -5.31 1.10
CA GLY A 35 -14.39 -5.84 0.99
C GLY A 35 -14.39 -7.34 0.90
N ARG A 36 -15.44 -7.95 1.37
CA ARG A 36 -15.62 -9.40 1.27
C ARG A 36 -14.44 -10.20 1.81
N GLY A 37 -13.86 -9.72 2.88
CA GLY A 37 -12.76 -10.45 3.51
C GLY A 37 -11.44 -10.32 2.78
N LEU A 38 -11.36 -9.41 1.82
CA LEU A 38 -10.12 -9.21 1.08
C LEU A 38 -9.64 -7.78 1.20
N VAL A 39 -8.33 -7.61 1.12
CA VAL A 39 -7.71 -6.32 0.99
C VAL A 39 -7.04 -6.35 -0.38
N GLU A 40 -7.40 -5.42 -1.24
CA GLU A 40 -6.81 -5.34 -2.57
C GLU A 40 -5.96 -4.09 -2.66
N VAL A 41 -4.75 -4.24 -3.15
CA VAL A 41 -3.85 -3.12 -3.36
C VAL A 41 -3.65 -3.04 -4.86
N VAL A 42 -4.13 -1.97 -5.46
CA VAL A 42 -4.24 -1.87 -6.91
C VAL A 42 -3.41 -0.72 -7.43
N GLU A 43 -2.53 -1.01 -8.36
CA GLU A 43 -1.80 0.05 -9.03
C GLU A 43 -2.68 0.49 -10.19
N VAL A 44 -3.00 1.77 -10.27
CA VAL A 44 -3.86 2.30 -11.31
C VAL A 44 -3.16 3.41 -12.07
N THR A 45 -3.53 3.58 -13.33
CA THR A 45 -2.99 4.65 -14.16
C THR A 45 -3.60 5.96 -13.69
N ARG A 46 -3.14 7.06 -14.26
CA ARG A 46 -3.66 8.35 -13.91
C ARG A 46 -5.16 8.41 -14.21
N GLY A 47 -5.62 7.72 -15.21
CA GLY A 47 -7.03 7.72 -15.54
C GLY A 47 -7.84 6.72 -14.74
N GLY A 48 -7.21 5.97 -13.86
CA GLY A 48 -7.94 5.05 -13.00
C GLY A 48 -8.00 3.61 -13.50
N THR A 49 -7.27 3.27 -14.55
CA THR A 49 -7.31 1.91 -15.06
C THR A 49 -6.37 1.02 -14.26
N PRO A 50 -6.84 -0.11 -13.75
CA PRO A 50 -5.99 -1.01 -13.00
C PRO A 50 -4.89 -1.61 -13.87
N VAL A 51 -3.69 -1.67 -13.33
CA VAL A 51 -2.55 -2.23 -14.03
C VAL A 51 -2.20 -3.56 -13.39
N ARG A 52 -2.20 -3.62 -12.08
CA ARG A 52 -1.99 -4.87 -11.37
C ARG A 52 -2.62 -4.77 -9.99
N THR A 53 -3.02 -5.90 -9.49
CA THR A 53 -3.72 -5.97 -8.21
C THR A 53 -3.09 -7.06 -7.36
N ALA A 54 -2.79 -6.74 -6.12
CA ALA A 54 -2.38 -7.71 -5.15
C ALA A 54 -3.54 -7.90 -4.18
N ARG A 55 -3.88 -9.13 -3.85
CA ARG A 55 -4.98 -9.41 -2.95
C ARG A 55 -4.48 -10.16 -1.74
N PHE A 56 -4.98 -9.77 -0.59
CA PHE A 56 -4.60 -10.41 0.65
C PHE A 56 -5.86 -10.77 1.43
N MET A 57 -5.82 -11.81 2.22
CA MET A 57 -6.94 -12.14 3.08
C MET A 57 -6.93 -11.12 4.21
N ALA A 58 -8.01 -10.41 4.37
CA ALA A 58 -8.07 -9.33 5.35
C ALA A 58 -7.70 -9.77 6.75
N GLN A 59 -8.13 -10.96 7.13
CA GLN A 59 -7.85 -11.41 8.47
C GLN A 59 -6.40 -11.77 8.69
N ARG A 60 -5.59 -11.78 7.65
CA ARG A 60 -4.18 -12.05 7.82
C ARG A 60 -3.36 -10.76 7.75
N VAL A 61 -3.97 -9.65 7.45
CA VAL A 61 -3.27 -8.40 7.35
C VAL A 61 -3.13 -7.81 8.76
N VAL A 62 -1.90 -7.65 9.20
CA VAL A 62 -1.62 -7.15 10.52
C VAL A 62 -1.47 -5.64 10.51
N ALA A 63 -0.92 -5.10 9.47
CA ALA A 63 -0.70 -3.67 9.37
C ALA A 63 -0.54 -3.28 7.91
N MET A 64 -0.82 -2.03 7.60
CA MET A 64 -0.67 -1.53 6.25
C MET A 64 -0.26 -0.08 6.33
N VAL A 65 0.72 0.30 5.55
CA VAL A 65 1.20 1.67 5.54
C VAL A 65 1.15 2.18 4.13
N GLU A 66 0.47 3.30 3.93
CA GLU A 66 0.35 3.91 2.62
C GLU A 66 1.31 5.09 2.54
N HIS A 67 2.11 5.12 1.49
CA HIS A 67 3.05 6.22 1.27
C HIS A 67 2.64 6.89 -0.04
N PRO A 68 1.92 7.98 0.01
CA PRO A 68 1.47 8.63 -1.22
C PRO A 68 2.65 9.22 -1.97
N ALA A 69 2.49 9.34 -3.25
CA ALA A 69 3.49 9.93 -4.07
C ALA A 69 3.69 11.37 -3.64
N SER A 70 4.91 11.78 -3.51
CA SER A 70 5.15 13.12 -3.05
C SER A 70 6.58 13.49 -3.30
N ASP A 71 6.76 14.72 -3.70
CA ASP A 71 8.06 15.21 -3.87
C ASP A 71 8.33 16.01 -2.64
N ALA A 72 7.44 16.07 -1.72
CA ALA A 72 7.65 16.84 -0.56
C ALA A 72 8.41 16.04 0.42
N VAL A 73 9.47 16.54 0.85
CA VAL A 73 10.22 15.92 1.77
C VAL A 73 9.53 15.67 3.00
N GLY A 74 8.70 16.48 3.31
CA GLY A 74 8.02 16.33 4.56
C GLY A 74 7.30 15.05 4.70
N SER A 75 7.14 14.40 3.68
CA SER A 75 6.38 13.19 3.78
C SER A 75 7.02 12.27 4.77
N ASP A 76 8.20 12.51 5.13
CA ASP A 76 8.75 11.64 6.03
C ASP A 76 8.18 11.74 7.32
N GLU A 77 7.59 12.70 7.59
CA GLU A 77 7.01 12.83 8.86
C GLU A 77 6.01 11.85 9.00
N VAL A 78 5.79 11.13 8.09
CA VAL A 78 4.75 10.17 8.14
C VAL A 78 5.15 9.32 9.22
N VAL A 79 6.36 9.38 9.57
CA VAL A 79 6.76 8.59 10.61
C VAL A 79 5.89 8.78 11.74
N THR A 80 5.31 9.85 11.83
CA THR A 80 4.47 10.07 12.94
C THR A 80 3.33 9.18 12.94
N LEU A 81 3.04 8.57 11.90
CA LEU A 81 1.89 7.78 11.87
C LEU A 81 1.96 6.64 12.77
N HIS A 82 3.09 6.15 12.97
CA HIS A 82 3.02 4.99 13.70
C HIS A 82 2.78 5.21 15.09
N ARG A 83 2.85 6.38 15.52
CA ARG A 83 2.55 6.49 16.83
C ARG A 83 1.21 6.28 17.02
N ALA A 84 0.44 6.27 16.08
CA ALA A 84 -0.96 6.15 16.23
C ALA A 84 -1.23 4.74 16.57
N ALA A 85 -0.35 3.90 16.43
CA ALA A 85 -0.65 2.53 16.70
C ALA A 85 -0.84 2.26 18.17
#